data_a8311701278d4dd17dcb17fea0f57c38
#
_entry.id   a8311701278d4dd17dcb17fea0f57c38
#
_cell.length_a   1.000
_cell.length_b   1.000
_cell.length_c   1.000
_cell.angle_alpha   90.00
_cell.angle_beta   90.00
_cell.angle_gamma   90.00
#
_symmetry.space_group_name_H-M   'P 1'
#
loop_
_entity.id
_entity.type
_entity.pdbx_description
1 polymer ?
#
loop_
_entity_poly.entity_id
_entity_poly.type
_entity_poly.pdbx_seq_one_letter_code
_entity_poly.pdbx_strand_id
1 'polypeptide(L)'
;MAGRPIHSFEVLRSQRLTPHMIRIVFGGGGFDTFSPKEFTDSYVKFVIAPAGVDVAGLMQPLTLDSFKELPAEQQPTVRTYSVRRVDTDRREITVDFVVHGDTGVAGPWAASLQPGDPAYLMGPNGAYAPDPAADWHLLAADEAGLPALSVALESLPSNAIGQAFIEVAGPDDELDLTAPAGVQIRWIHRGGRADLVPDAQAGDNAPLIAAVPAAEWLPGQVQAFIHGEAQAVMHNLRPYLRKERGVDAKWTSVSGYWRRGRTEETFRQWKAELAQAESAETASTEGRP
;
A
#
# COMPACT_ATOMS: atom_id res chain seq x y z
N MET A 1 -1.24 -27.79 -7.07
CA MET A 1 -0.66 -26.62 -7.78
C MET A 1 0.58 -26.21 -7.01
N ALA A 2 1.70 -26.01 -7.68
CA ALA A 2 2.92 -25.52 -7.02
C ALA A 2 2.64 -24.18 -6.35
N GLY A 3 3.10 -24.01 -5.10
CA GLY A 3 2.96 -22.74 -4.36
C GLY A 3 3.66 -21.59 -5.12
N ARG A 4 3.26 -20.35 -4.85
CA ARG A 4 3.94 -19.17 -5.44
C ARG A 4 5.40 -19.14 -4.98
N PRO A 5 6.36 -18.94 -5.89
CA PRO A 5 7.77 -18.90 -5.52
C PRO A 5 8.06 -17.68 -4.63
N ILE A 6 8.99 -17.87 -3.70
CA ILE A 6 9.55 -16.82 -2.86
C ILE A 6 10.92 -16.47 -3.43
N HIS A 7 11.13 -15.18 -3.72
CA HIS A 7 12.40 -14.64 -4.19
C HIS A 7 13.28 -14.30 -2.97
N SER A 8 14.56 -14.66 -3.02
CA SER A 8 15.54 -14.34 -1.98
C SER A 8 16.35 -13.12 -2.40
N PHE A 9 16.12 -12.01 -1.74
CA PHE A 9 16.85 -10.77 -1.89
C PHE A 9 17.80 -10.55 -0.72
N GLU A 10 18.65 -9.54 -0.85
CA GLU A 10 19.56 -9.05 0.17
C GLU A 10 19.31 -7.56 0.39
N VAL A 11 19.38 -7.11 1.63
CA VAL A 11 19.36 -5.67 1.97
C VAL A 11 20.66 -5.04 1.49
N LEU A 12 20.58 -4.03 0.64
CA LEU A 12 21.74 -3.28 0.17
C LEU A 12 22.00 -2.05 1.00
N ARG A 13 20.93 -1.32 1.36
CA ARG A 13 20.99 -0.11 2.17
C ARG A 13 19.65 0.25 2.76
N SER A 14 19.65 0.99 3.84
CA SER A 14 18.46 1.56 4.46
C SER A 14 18.66 3.05 4.73
N GLN A 15 17.55 3.80 4.74
CA GLN A 15 17.53 5.24 5.02
C GLN A 15 16.25 5.61 5.78
N ARG A 16 16.38 6.30 6.89
CA ARG A 16 15.24 6.95 7.55
C ARG A 16 14.80 8.15 6.71
N LEU A 17 13.56 8.14 6.21
CA LEU A 17 13.01 9.25 5.42
C LEU A 17 12.34 10.28 6.32
N THR A 18 11.53 9.83 7.26
CA THR A 18 10.77 10.63 8.22
C THR A 18 10.77 9.95 9.59
N PRO A 19 10.23 10.57 10.64
CA PRO A 19 10.08 9.90 11.93
C PRO A 19 9.33 8.55 11.84
N HIS A 20 8.40 8.43 10.88
CA HIS A 20 7.54 7.26 10.74
C HIS A 20 7.74 6.47 9.44
N MET A 21 8.79 6.73 8.66
CA MET A 21 9.05 5.99 7.43
C MET A 21 10.53 5.66 7.23
N ILE A 22 10.82 4.41 6.84
CA ILE A 22 12.16 3.95 6.47
C ILE A 22 12.14 3.38 5.06
N ARG A 23 13.09 3.77 4.23
CA ARG A 23 13.33 3.24 2.90
C ARG A 23 14.38 2.16 2.95
N ILE A 24 14.10 1.02 2.31
CA ILE A 24 15.05 -0.07 2.19
C ILE A 24 15.20 -0.43 0.71
N VAL A 25 16.43 -0.63 0.29
CA VAL A 25 16.77 -1.08 -1.06
C VAL A 25 17.27 -2.50 -0.97
N PHE A 26 16.67 -3.36 -1.76
CA PHE A 26 16.97 -4.78 -1.86
C PHE A 26 17.54 -5.10 -3.24
N GLY A 27 18.46 -6.06 -3.30
CA GLY A 27 19.07 -6.54 -4.54
C GLY A 27 19.50 -8.00 -4.44
N GLY A 28 20.46 -8.40 -5.26
CA GLY A 28 21.00 -9.77 -5.25
C GLY A 28 20.28 -10.73 -6.19
N GLY A 29 20.51 -12.03 -5.99
CA GLY A 29 20.08 -13.10 -6.91
C GLY A 29 18.58 -13.24 -7.09
N GLY A 30 17.77 -12.78 -6.12
CA GLY A 30 16.30 -12.79 -6.22
C GLY A 30 15.75 -11.99 -7.39
N PHE A 31 16.52 -11.02 -7.89
CA PHE A 31 16.11 -10.22 -9.04
C PHE A 31 16.07 -11.03 -10.36
N ASP A 32 16.78 -12.15 -10.46
CA ASP A 32 16.78 -13.01 -11.68
C ASP A 32 15.41 -13.62 -11.97
N THR A 33 14.64 -13.84 -10.92
CA THR A 33 13.30 -14.44 -11.02
C THR A 33 12.18 -13.44 -10.75
N PHE A 34 12.52 -12.20 -10.39
CA PHE A 34 11.58 -11.11 -10.15
C PHE A 34 11.17 -10.47 -11.49
N SER A 35 9.87 -10.42 -11.76
CA SER A 35 9.33 -9.83 -12.99
C SER A 35 8.59 -8.54 -12.65
N PRO A 36 9.18 -7.36 -12.87
CA PRO A 36 8.53 -6.07 -12.63
C PRO A 36 7.17 -5.97 -13.32
N LYS A 37 6.26 -5.19 -12.75
CA LYS A 37 4.95 -4.87 -13.34
C LYS A 37 4.88 -3.37 -13.61
N GLU A 38 4.12 -3.00 -14.65
CA GLU A 38 3.93 -1.61 -15.08
C GLU A 38 2.84 -0.88 -14.27
N PHE A 39 2.45 -1.44 -13.11
CA PHE A 39 1.47 -0.82 -12.22
C PHE A 39 2.15 0.10 -11.21
N THR A 40 1.58 1.27 -10.98
CA THR A 40 2.12 2.24 -10.02
C THR A 40 1.79 1.87 -8.58
N ASP A 41 0.76 1.05 -8.36
CA ASP A 41 0.43 0.41 -7.09
C ASP A 41 1.06 -0.98 -6.93
N SER A 42 2.13 -1.25 -7.69
CA SER A 42 2.83 -2.53 -7.61
C SER A 42 3.24 -2.84 -6.17
N TYR A 43 3.00 -4.08 -5.72
CA TYR A 43 3.29 -4.51 -4.37
C TYR A 43 3.92 -5.89 -4.31
N VAL A 44 4.68 -6.13 -3.25
CA VAL A 44 5.26 -7.42 -2.88
C VAL A 44 4.76 -7.86 -1.51
N LYS A 45 4.90 -9.16 -1.24
CA LYS A 45 4.59 -9.73 0.08
C LYS A 45 5.87 -10.24 0.71
N PHE A 46 6.34 -9.53 1.72
CA PHE A 46 7.47 -10.00 2.52
C PHE A 46 7.08 -11.22 3.36
N VAL A 47 7.93 -12.22 3.37
CA VAL A 47 7.83 -13.44 4.18
C VAL A 47 8.83 -13.27 5.32
N ILE A 48 8.35 -12.82 6.46
CA ILE A 48 9.16 -12.48 7.63
C ILE A 48 9.19 -13.70 8.55
N ALA A 49 10.29 -14.43 8.54
CA ALA A 49 10.49 -15.54 9.43
C ALA A 49 10.87 -15.06 10.85
N PRO A 50 10.44 -15.77 11.91
CA PRO A 50 10.92 -15.51 13.26
C PRO A 50 12.43 -15.67 13.38
N ALA A 51 13.03 -14.97 14.35
CA ALA A 51 14.46 -15.10 14.63
C ALA A 51 14.88 -16.56 14.88
N GLY A 52 16.01 -16.98 14.30
CA GLY A 52 16.55 -18.32 14.44
C GLY A 52 15.99 -19.37 13.47
N VAL A 53 15.04 -19.03 12.60
CA VAL A 53 14.58 -19.92 11.53
C VAL A 53 15.57 -19.86 10.37
N ASP A 54 16.18 -21.00 10.03
CA ASP A 54 17.04 -21.13 8.85
C ASP A 54 16.20 -21.29 7.57
N VAL A 55 15.82 -20.16 6.98
CA VAL A 55 15.03 -20.13 5.73
C VAL A 55 15.83 -20.66 4.55
N ALA A 56 17.16 -20.46 4.54
CA ALA A 56 18.01 -20.93 3.45
C ALA A 56 18.11 -22.47 3.40
N GLY A 57 18.00 -23.13 4.55
CA GLY A 57 17.99 -24.59 4.69
C GLY A 57 16.65 -25.25 4.32
N LEU A 58 15.59 -24.49 4.06
CA LEU A 58 14.29 -25.05 3.70
C LEU A 58 14.28 -25.62 2.28
N MET A 59 13.33 -26.54 2.04
CA MET A 59 13.13 -27.21 0.76
C MET A 59 12.94 -26.22 -0.40
N GLN A 60 13.65 -26.46 -1.48
CA GLN A 60 13.58 -25.66 -2.72
C GLN A 60 12.68 -26.33 -3.77
N PRO A 61 11.96 -25.58 -4.63
CA PRO A 61 11.89 -24.11 -4.64
C PRO A 61 11.17 -23.58 -3.40
N LEU A 62 11.68 -22.48 -2.82
CA LEU A 62 11.11 -21.87 -1.63
C LEU A 62 9.70 -21.31 -1.93
N THR A 63 8.73 -21.76 -1.14
CA THR A 63 7.32 -21.36 -1.19
C THR A 63 6.78 -21.25 0.23
N LEU A 64 5.56 -20.74 0.42
CA LEU A 64 4.93 -20.79 1.74
C LEU A 64 4.71 -22.24 2.24
N ASP A 65 4.59 -23.20 1.32
CA ASP A 65 4.44 -24.60 1.68
C ASP A 65 5.72 -25.16 2.34
N SER A 66 6.88 -24.59 2.03
CA SER A 66 8.15 -24.97 2.65
C SER A 66 8.20 -24.72 4.17
N PHE A 67 7.33 -23.88 4.68
CA PHE A 67 7.24 -23.57 6.12
C PHE A 67 6.18 -24.42 6.85
N LYS A 68 5.30 -25.14 6.13
CA LYS A 68 4.13 -25.81 6.74
C LYS A 68 4.47 -26.85 7.78
N GLU A 69 5.64 -27.49 7.66
CA GLU A 69 6.08 -28.52 8.59
C GLU A 69 6.80 -27.96 9.82
N LEU A 70 7.08 -26.65 9.82
CA LEU A 70 7.66 -26.00 10.98
C LEU A 70 6.60 -25.82 12.09
N PRO A 71 7.02 -25.83 13.36
CA PRO A 71 6.16 -25.47 14.49
C PRO A 71 5.47 -24.12 14.29
N ALA A 72 4.30 -23.92 14.90
CA ALA A 72 3.50 -22.70 14.72
C ALA A 72 4.26 -21.42 15.05
N GLU A 73 5.11 -21.45 16.07
CA GLU A 73 5.97 -20.34 16.51
C GLU A 73 7.11 -20.03 15.53
N GLN A 74 7.41 -20.93 14.59
CA GLN A 74 8.40 -20.77 13.53
C GLN A 74 7.77 -20.44 12.17
N GLN A 75 6.45 -20.39 12.09
CA GLN A 75 5.75 -20.00 10.87
C GLN A 75 6.01 -18.52 10.54
N PRO A 76 6.24 -18.18 9.25
CA PRO A 76 6.52 -16.82 8.87
C PRO A 76 5.26 -15.97 8.91
N THR A 77 5.45 -14.70 9.20
CA THR A 77 4.44 -13.67 9.01
C THR A 77 4.55 -13.08 7.60
N VAL A 78 3.43 -12.95 6.90
CA VAL A 78 3.40 -12.35 5.56
C VAL A 78 2.84 -10.94 5.65
N ARG A 79 3.56 -9.94 5.10
CA ARG A 79 3.13 -8.53 5.08
C ARG A 79 3.28 -7.92 3.69
N THR A 80 2.28 -7.15 3.29
CA THR A 80 2.19 -6.54 1.95
C THR A 80 2.72 -5.12 1.98
N TYR A 81 3.61 -4.78 1.03
CA TYR A 81 4.16 -3.43 0.88
C TYR A 81 4.24 -3.04 -0.59
N SER A 82 3.95 -1.76 -0.87
CA SER A 82 4.10 -1.19 -2.21
C SER A 82 5.56 -1.13 -2.61
N VAL A 83 5.83 -1.43 -3.87
CA VAL A 83 7.15 -1.22 -4.47
C VAL A 83 7.26 0.25 -4.85
N ARG A 84 8.18 0.96 -4.21
CA ARG A 84 8.42 2.38 -4.47
C ARG A 84 9.18 2.62 -5.78
N ARG A 85 10.10 1.72 -6.11
CA ARG A 85 10.90 1.80 -7.33
C ARG A 85 11.48 0.45 -7.69
N VAL A 86 11.58 0.18 -8.98
CA VAL A 86 12.39 -0.90 -9.54
C VAL A 86 13.46 -0.25 -10.43
N ASP A 87 14.72 -0.60 -10.20
CA ASP A 87 15.86 -0.22 -11.02
C ASP A 87 16.39 -1.49 -11.68
N THR A 88 16.04 -1.66 -12.95
CA THR A 88 16.39 -2.87 -13.70
C THR A 88 17.89 -2.92 -14.04
N ASP A 89 18.53 -1.76 -14.22
CA ASP A 89 19.95 -1.68 -14.56
C ASP A 89 20.82 -2.05 -13.34
N ARG A 90 20.42 -1.59 -12.16
CA ARG A 90 21.09 -1.91 -10.89
C ARG A 90 20.59 -3.20 -10.26
N ARG A 91 19.49 -3.76 -10.78
CA ARG A 91 18.83 -4.96 -10.25
C ARG A 91 18.38 -4.77 -8.78
N GLU A 92 17.77 -3.62 -8.53
CA GLU A 92 17.34 -3.19 -7.20
C GLU A 92 15.83 -2.98 -7.15
N ILE A 93 15.22 -3.31 -6.00
CA ILE A 93 13.88 -2.86 -5.64
C ILE A 93 13.94 -1.97 -4.40
N THR A 94 13.14 -0.93 -4.38
CA THR A 94 13.01 -0.01 -3.25
C THR A 94 11.64 -0.14 -2.64
N VAL A 95 11.57 -0.25 -1.32
CA VAL A 95 10.31 -0.32 -0.57
C VAL A 95 10.40 0.64 0.61
N ASP A 96 9.33 1.40 0.82
CA ASP A 96 9.18 2.28 1.96
C ASP A 96 8.27 1.61 2.99
N PHE A 97 8.74 1.52 4.22
CA PHE A 97 8.05 0.88 5.34
C PHE A 97 7.58 1.93 6.34
N VAL A 98 6.30 1.90 6.68
CA VAL A 98 5.78 2.66 7.82
C VAL A 98 6.29 2.02 9.11
N VAL A 99 6.88 2.83 9.98
CA VAL A 99 7.41 2.39 11.28
C VAL A 99 6.77 3.22 12.39
N HIS A 100 6.22 2.54 13.37
CA HIS A 100 5.54 3.17 14.52
C HIS A 100 5.93 2.44 15.81
N GLY A 101 7.13 2.75 16.30
CA GLY A 101 7.69 2.12 17.50
C GLY A 101 7.90 0.62 17.34
N ASP A 102 7.77 -0.10 18.45
CA ASP A 102 8.05 -1.54 18.54
C ASP A 102 6.79 -2.41 18.35
N THR A 103 5.69 -1.82 17.88
CA THR A 103 4.43 -2.54 17.69
C THR A 103 4.35 -3.20 16.32
N GLY A 104 3.71 -4.37 16.26
CA GLY A 104 3.57 -5.16 15.04
C GLY A 104 4.82 -5.97 14.70
N VAL A 105 4.90 -6.46 13.47
CA VAL A 105 5.99 -7.34 13.00
C VAL A 105 6.89 -6.62 11.99
N ALA A 106 6.31 -6.05 10.94
CA ALA A 106 7.09 -5.56 9.81
C ALA A 106 7.83 -4.24 10.07
N GLY A 107 7.26 -3.34 10.88
CA GLY A 107 7.92 -2.08 11.25
C GLY A 107 9.21 -2.31 12.02
N PRO A 108 9.18 -3.03 13.16
CA PRO A 108 10.38 -3.39 13.92
C PRO A 108 11.37 -4.21 13.08
N TRP A 109 10.89 -5.18 12.28
CA TRP A 109 11.75 -5.94 11.37
C TRP A 109 12.48 -5.02 10.39
N ALA A 110 11.76 -4.16 9.67
CA ALA A 110 12.36 -3.24 8.70
C ALA A 110 13.36 -2.28 9.35
N ALA A 111 13.06 -1.81 10.57
CA ALA A 111 13.95 -0.92 11.31
C ALA A 111 15.23 -1.60 11.81
N SER A 112 15.23 -2.93 11.95
CA SER A 112 16.39 -3.71 12.41
C SER A 112 17.32 -4.16 11.28
N LEU A 113 16.86 -4.13 10.01
CA LEU A 113 17.61 -4.63 8.87
C LEU A 113 18.92 -3.88 8.63
N GLN A 114 19.97 -4.66 8.37
CA GLN A 114 21.30 -4.16 8.03
C GLN A 114 21.69 -4.61 6.62
N PRO A 115 22.60 -3.91 5.93
CA PRO A 115 23.19 -4.37 4.68
C PRO A 115 23.74 -5.80 4.83
N GLY A 116 23.37 -6.68 3.89
CA GLY A 116 23.71 -8.10 3.91
C GLY A 116 22.62 -9.01 4.50
N ASP A 117 21.64 -8.46 5.20
CA ASP A 117 20.55 -9.28 5.74
C ASP A 117 19.68 -9.86 4.61
N PRO A 118 19.25 -11.12 4.70
CA PRO A 118 18.36 -11.73 3.73
C PRO A 118 16.94 -11.19 3.85
N ALA A 119 16.26 -11.03 2.71
CA ALA A 119 14.86 -10.67 2.63
C ALA A 119 14.12 -11.58 1.63
N TYR A 120 13.01 -12.12 2.06
CA TYR A 120 12.21 -13.07 1.28
C TYR A 120 10.88 -12.44 0.89
N LEU A 121 10.54 -12.49 -0.39
CA LEU A 121 9.32 -11.88 -0.86
C LEU A 121 8.67 -12.64 -2.03
N MET A 122 7.37 -12.47 -2.16
CA MET A 122 6.55 -12.97 -3.26
C MET A 122 5.98 -11.80 -4.06
N GLY A 123 5.73 -12.03 -5.33
CA GLY A 123 5.15 -11.03 -6.23
C GLY A 123 6.12 -10.65 -7.34
N PRO A 124 5.94 -9.47 -7.98
CA PRO A 124 4.98 -8.42 -7.63
C PRO A 124 3.57 -8.67 -8.20
N ASN A 125 2.60 -7.91 -7.67
CA ASN A 125 1.27 -7.73 -8.24
C ASN A 125 0.92 -6.23 -8.20
N GLY A 126 -0.15 -5.85 -8.90
CA GLY A 126 -0.67 -4.48 -8.96
C GLY A 126 -1.90 -4.45 -9.86
N ALA A 127 -2.58 -3.30 -9.91
CA ALA A 127 -3.78 -3.14 -10.72
C ALA A 127 -3.99 -1.72 -11.27
N TYR A 128 -3.32 -0.71 -10.69
CA TYR A 128 -3.52 0.68 -11.08
C TYR A 128 -2.34 1.24 -11.85
N ALA A 129 -2.67 1.97 -12.91
CA ALA A 129 -1.78 2.91 -13.60
C ALA A 129 -2.59 4.14 -14.01
N PRO A 130 -1.98 5.34 -14.09
CA PRO A 130 -2.65 6.50 -14.66
C PRO A 130 -3.14 6.23 -16.08
N ASP A 131 -4.42 6.53 -16.34
CA ASP A 131 -5.03 6.37 -17.65
C ASP A 131 -4.98 7.71 -18.40
N PRO A 132 -4.35 7.77 -19.57
CA PRO A 132 -4.24 9.01 -20.35
C PRO A 132 -5.58 9.53 -20.87
N ALA A 133 -6.65 8.74 -20.82
CA ALA A 133 -8.00 9.17 -21.18
C ALA A 133 -8.73 9.90 -20.02
N ALA A 134 -8.13 9.99 -18.83
CA ALA A 134 -8.68 10.81 -17.75
C ALA A 134 -8.42 12.30 -18.03
N ASP A 135 -9.45 13.13 -17.82
CA ASP A 135 -9.29 14.58 -17.93
C ASP A 135 -8.54 15.15 -16.71
N TRP A 136 -8.70 14.53 -15.55
CA TRP A 136 -7.99 14.91 -14.34
C TRP A 136 -7.86 13.77 -13.34
N HIS A 137 -6.97 13.91 -12.36
CA HIS A 137 -6.65 12.88 -11.38
C HIS A 137 -6.95 13.32 -9.95
N LEU A 138 -7.59 12.44 -9.17
CA LEU A 138 -7.82 12.61 -7.74
C LEU A 138 -7.06 11.51 -6.99
N LEU A 139 -6.02 11.90 -6.28
CA LEU A 139 -5.21 10.95 -5.53
C LEU A 139 -5.37 11.22 -4.03
N ALA A 140 -5.52 10.17 -3.23
CA ALA A 140 -5.55 10.31 -1.78
C ALA A 140 -4.91 9.11 -1.09
N ALA A 141 -4.11 9.35 -0.06
CA ALA A 141 -3.50 8.29 0.73
C ALA A 141 -3.15 8.74 2.14
N ASP A 142 -3.01 7.76 3.05
CA ASP A 142 -2.26 7.89 4.28
C ASP A 142 -0.80 7.44 4.09
N GLU A 143 -0.02 7.38 5.19
CA GLU A 143 1.39 6.95 5.14
C GLU A 143 1.57 5.56 4.50
N ALA A 144 0.60 4.65 4.68
CA ALA A 144 0.69 3.30 4.10
C ALA A 144 0.48 3.30 2.59
N GLY A 145 -0.38 4.19 2.08
CA GLY A 145 -0.64 4.37 0.67
C GLY A 145 0.33 5.33 -0.03
N LEU A 146 1.05 6.17 0.72
CA LEU A 146 1.95 7.20 0.20
C LEU A 146 3.02 6.67 -0.77
N PRO A 147 3.68 5.52 -0.56
CA PRO A 147 4.66 5.00 -1.52
C PRO A 147 4.06 4.74 -2.92
N ALA A 148 2.86 4.13 -2.99
CA ALA A 148 2.17 3.88 -4.26
C ALA A 148 1.64 5.18 -4.89
N LEU A 149 1.11 6.10 -4.07
CA LEU A 149 0.68 7.44 -4.52
C LEU A 149 1.85 8.22 -5.12
N SER A 150 3.04 8.15 -4.52
CA SER A 150 4.26 8.80 -5.05
C SER A 150 4.61 8.30 -6.44
N VAL A 151 4.56 6.96 -6.66
CA VAL A 151 4.79 6.38 -7.98
C VAL A 151 3.71 6.80 -8.98
N ALA A 152 2.44 6.88 -8.53
CA ALA A 152 1.35 7.35 -9.37
C ALA A 152 1.59 8.80 -9.82
N LEU A 153 1.96 9.71 -8.91
CA LEU A 153 2.28 11.11 -9.22
C LEU A 153 3.42 11.23 -10.23
N GLU A 154 4.51 10.50 -10.02
CA GLU A 154 5.69 10.48 -10.89
C GLU A 154 5.40 9.93 -12.30
N SER A 155 4.35 9.09 -12.40
CA SER A 155 3.95 8.45 -13.66
C SER A 155 2.90 9.24 -14.45
N LEU A 156 2.36 10.33 -13.89
CA LEU A 156 1.41 11.18 -14.57
C LEU A 156 2.07 11.90 -15.75
N PRO A 157 1.35 12.12 -16.87
CA PRO A 157 1.82 12.98 -17.94
C PRO A 157 2.18 14.38 -17.45
N SER A 158 3.19 15.02 -18.04
CA SER A 158 3.68 16.33 -17.60
C SER A 158 2.61 17.46 -17.67
N ASN A 159 1.58 17.28 -18.47
CA ASN A 159 0.44 18.18 -18.61
C ASN A 159 -0.78 17.74 -17.79
N ALA A 160 -0.66 16.71 -16.98
CA ALA A 160 -1.77 16.25 -16.14
C ALA A 160 -2.19 17.33 -15.14
N ILE A 161 -3.50 17.41 -14.90
CA ILE A 161 -4.10 18.24 -13.85
C ILE A 161 -4.74 17.33 -12.79
N GLY A 162 -4.77 17.79 -11.56
CA GLY A 162 -5.36 17.01 -10.48
C GLY A 162 -5.12 17.55 -9.09
N GLN A 163 -5.50 16.74 -8.12
CA GLN A 163 -5.35 17.02 -6.70
C GLN A 163 -4.91 15.76 -5.97
N ALA A 164 -3.94 15.90 -5.09
CA ALA A 164 -3.44 14.85 -4.23
C ALA A 164 -3.58 15.24 -2.76
N PHE A 165 -4.23 14.40 -1.98
CA PHE A 165 -4.46 14.57 -0.55
C PHE A 165 -3.67 13.51 0.20
N ILE A 166 -2.76 13.91 1.07
CA ILE A 166 -1.85 12.99 1.75
C ILE A 166 -1.94 13.23 3.25
N GLU A 167 -2.48 12.24 3.96
CA GLU A 167 -2.60 12.27 5.43
C GLU A 167 -1.38 11.66 6.07
N VAL A 168 -0.71 12.42 6.93
CA VAL A 168 0.46 12.00 7.69
C VAL A 168 0.34 12.42 9.16
N ALA A 169 1.22 11.91 10.03
CA ALA A 169 1.18 12.23 11.45
C ALA A 169 1.42 13.73 11.72
N GLY A 170 2.35 14.35 11.01
CA GLY A 170 2.67 15.76 11.18
C GLY A 170 3.59 16.29 10.09
N PRO A 171 4.02 17.55 10.16
CA PRO A 171 4.84 18.18 9.13
C PRO A 171 6.22 17.51 8.94
N ASP A 172 6.77 16.88 9.97
CA ASP A 172 8.03 16.15 9.87
C ASP A 172 7.92 14.83 9.08
N ASP A 173 6.69 14.42 8.72
CA ASP A 173 6.40 13.23 7.91
C ASP A 173 6.09 13.57 6.44
N GLU A 174 6.14 14.84 6.06
CA GLU A 174 6.06 15.22 4.66
C GLU A 174 7.30 14.77 3.89
N LEU A 175 7.09 14.30 2.66
CA LEU A 175 8.15 13.95 1.72
C LEU A 175 8.21 14.97 0.59
N ASP A 176 9.41 15.18 0.04
CA ASP A 176 9.55 15.89 -1.22
C ASP A 176 9.06 15.00 -2.37
N LEU A 177 7.92 15.37 -2.97
CA LEU A 177 7.24 14.58 -3.99
C LEU A 177 7.38 15.25 -5.35
N THR A 178 7.66 14.43 -6.37
CA THR A 178 7.63 14.86 -7.76
C THR A 178 6.24 14.68 -8.33
N ALA A 179 5.68 15.75 -8.90
CA ALA A 179 4.39 15.74 -9.57
C ALA A 179 4.38 16.73 -10.75
N PRO A 180 3.49 16.55 -11.76
CA PRO A 180 3.24 17.57 -12.78
C PRO A 180 2.79 18.90 -12.16
N ALA A 181 3.16 20.02 -12.79
CA ALA A 181 2.84 21.36 -12.29
C ALA A 181 1.33 21.65 -12.15
N GLY A 182 0.49 20.93 -12.90
CA GLY A 182 -0.98 21.01 -12.83
C GLY A 182 -1.59 20.21 -11.68
N VAL A 183 -0.80 19.47 -10.89
CA VAL A 183 -1.30 18.67 -9.77
C VAL A 183 -1.00 19.37 -8.45
N GLN A 184 -2.06 19.71 -7.71
CA GLN A 184 -1.94 20.32 -6.38
C GLN A 184 -1.80 19.26 -5.31
N ILE A 185 -0.69 19.29 -4.56
CA ILE A 185 -0.47 18.42 -3.39
C ILE A 185 -0.91 19.15 -2.12
N ARG A 186 -1.70 18.47 -1.30
CA ARG A 186 -2.17 18.96 0.02
C ARG A 186 -1.82 17.95 1.08
N TRP A 187 -0.95 18.34 1.99
CA TRP A 187 -0.65 17.59 3.20
C TRP A 187 -1.72 17.83 4.26
N ILE A 188 -2.09 16.77 4.94
CA ILE A 188 -3.11 16.76 6.00
C ILE A 188 -2.45 16.18 7.24
N HIS A 189 -2.31 16.99 8.27
CA HIS A 189 -1.66 16.58 9.51
C HIS A 189 -2.71 16.06 10.49
N ARG A 190 -2.63 14.78 10.82
CA ARG A 190 -3.53 14.11 11.76
C ARG A 190 -3.22 14.46 13.21
N GLY A 191 -2.01 14.98 13.50
CA GLY A 191 -1.59 15.36 14.84
C GLY A 191 -0.94 14.24 15.65
N GLY A 192 -0.59 13.12 15.00
CA GLY A 192 0.09 11.99 15.62
C GLY A 192 -0.01 10.70 14.83
N ARG A 193 0.59 9.65 15.37
CA ARG A 193 0.58 8.30 14.75
C ARG A 193 -0.84 7.76 14.61
N ALA A 194 -1.13 7.13 13.47
CA ALA A 194 -2.45 6.60 13.13
C ALA A 194 -3.01 5.56 14.11
N ASP A 195 -2.13 4.83 14.79
CA ASP A 195 -2.48 3.83 15.80
C ASP A 195 -2.75 4.43 17.20
N LEU A 196 -2.28 5.65 17.48
CA LEU A 196 -2.34 6.30 18.79
C LEU A 196 -3.27 7.51 18.87
N VAL A 197 -3.59 8.18 17.76
CA VAL A 197 -4.50 9.34 17.79
C VAL A 197 -5.88 8.94 18.35
N PRO A 198 -6.60 9.86 18.99
CA PRO A 198 -7.98 9.62 19.43
C PRO A 198 -8.90 9.20 18.28
N ASP A 199 -9.99 8.49 18.61
CA ASP A 199 -10.99 8.08 17.61
C ASP A 199 -11.63 9.26 16.86
N ALA A 200 -11.60 10.45 17.44
CA ALA A 200 -12.03 11.69 16.76
C ALA A 200 -11.13 12.11 15.57
N GLN A 201 -9.99 11.43 15.37
CA GLN A 201 -9.03 11.70 14.29
C GLN A 201 -8.65 10.42 13.53
N ALA A 202 -9.48 9.36 13.63
CA ALA A 202 -9.20 8.07 13.03
C ALA A 202 -10.49 7.36 12.56
N GLY A 203 -10.35 6.36 11.71
CA GLY A 203 -11.48 5.57 11.22
C GLY A 203 -12.47 6.44 10.46
N ASP A 204 -13.72 6.50 10.92
CA ASP A 204 -14.78 7.35 10.32
C ASP A 204 -14.54 8.85 10.49
N ASN A 205 -13.61 9.25 11.35
CA ASN A 205 -13.26 10.64 11.64
C ASN A 205 -11.86 11.00 11.12
N ALA A 206 -11.24 10.17 10.29
CA ALA A 206 -9.95 10.48 9.70
C ALA A 206 -10.02 11.80 8.91
N PRO A 207 -9.06 12.74 9.09
CA PRO A 207 -9.09 14.04 8.42
C PRO A 207 -9.19 13.97 6.90
N LEU A 208 -8.66 12.91 6.30
CA LEU A 208 -8.74 12.64 4.87
C LEU A 208 -10.19 12.56 4.37
N ILE A 209 -11.12 12.04 5.19
CA ILE A 209 -12.55 11.91 4.85
C ILE A 209 -13.22 13.26 4.65
N ALA A 210 -12.83 14.27 5.41
CA ALA A 210 -13.35 15.62 5.26
C ALA A 210 -12.65 16.39 4.13
N ALA A 211 -11.34 16.16 3.97
CA ALA A 211 -10.53 16.93 3.03
C ALA A 211 -10.84 16.60 1.55
N VAL A 212 -11.05 15.33 1.22
CA VAL A 212 -11.31 14.90 -0.16
C VAL A 212 -12.65 15.43 -0.69
N PRO A 213 -13.80 15.33 0.02
CA PRO A 213 -15.05 15.91 -0.43
C PRO A 213 -15.07 17.45 -0.49
N ALA A 214 -14.24 18.12 0.32
CA ALA A 214 -14.10 19.58 0.31
C ALA A 214 -13.29 20.10 -0.89
N ALA A 215 -12.67 19.20 -1.66
CA ALA A 215 -11.93 19.56 -2.86
C ALA A 215 -12.85 20.13 -3.95
N GLU A 216 -12.32 21.05 -4.76
CA GLU A 216 -12.98 21.46 -5.98
C GLU A 216 -13.10 20.25 -6.92
N TRP A 217 -14.34 19.98 -7.36
CA TRP A 217 -14.57 18.91 -8.33
C TRP A 217 -14.38 19.47 -9.74
N LEU A 218 -13.27 19.09 -10.39
CA LEU A 218 -12.94 19.58 -11.71
C LEU A 218 -13.87 18.98 -12.78
N PRO A 219 -14.08 19.67 -13.91
CA PRO A 219 -14.90 19.14 -15.00
C PRO A 219 -14.20 17.99 -15.73
N GLY A 220 -15.00 17.12 -16.38
CA GLY A 220 -14.52 16.00 -17.17
C GLY A 220 -14.42 14.69 -16.41
N GLN A 221 -13.76 13.71 -17.03
CA GLN A 221 -13.59 12.37 -16.49
C GLN A 221 -12.46 12.34 -15.48
N VAL A 222 -12.81 12.07 -14.22
CA VAL A 222 -11.82 11.81 -13.17
C VAL A 222 -11.32 10.39 -13.21
N GLN A 223 -10.02 10.18 -12.95
CA GLN A 223 -9.50 8.91 -12.48
C GLN A 223 -9.08 9.08 -11.01
N ALA A 224 -9.63 8.24 -10.12
CA ALA A 224 -9.38 8.33 -8.69
C ALA A 224 -8.51 7.17 -8.19
N PHE A 225 -7.48 7.50 -7.40
CA PHE A 225 -6.63 6.60 -6.66
C PHE A 225 -6.73 6.94 -5.17
N ILE A 226 -7.36 6.09 -4.37
CA ILE A 226 -7.57 6.33 -2.93
C ILE A 226 -7.18 5.09 -2.13
N HIS A 227 -6.02 5.11 -1.50
CA HIS A 227 -5.46 3.97 -0.77
C HIS A 227 -5.02 4.34 0.64
N GLY A 228 -5.29 3.47 1.63
CA GLY A 228 -4.90 3.72 3.02
C GLY A 228 -5.69 2.92 4.03
N GLU A 229 -6.02 3.52 5.17
CA GLU A 229 -6.82 2.88 6.22
C GLU A 229 -8.23 2.53 5.72
N ALA A 230 -8.62 1.30 5.89
CA ALA A 230 -9.80 0.74 5.22
C ALA A 230 -11.13 1.38 5.60
N GLN A 231 -11.31 1.85 6.85
CA GLN A 231 -12.54 2.54 7.24
C GLN A 231 -12.65 3.87 6.51
N ALA A 232 -11.58 4.63 6.46
CA ALA A 232 -11.55 5.90 5.76
C ALA A 232 -11.79 5.72 4.25
N VAL A 233 -11.01 4.83 3.60
CA VAL A 233 -11.03 4.76 2.14
C VAL A 233 -12.16 3.90 1.59
N MET A 234 -12.46 2.74 2.18
CA MET A 234 -13.44 1.80 1.64
C MET A 234 -14.86 2.10 2.10
N HIS A 235 -15.06 2.50 3.37
CA HIS A 235 -16.39 2.78 3.92
C HIS A 235 -16.87 4.21 3.72
N ASN A 236 -15.94 5.18 3.64
CA ASN A 236 -16.29 6.60 3.48
C ASN A 236 -16.00 7.12 2.06
N LEU A 237 -14.75 7.11 1.61
CA LEU A 237 -14.37 7.77 0.35
C LEU A 237 -14.83 6.99 -0.90
N ARG A 238 -14.89 5.66 -0.87
CA ARG A 238 -15.42 4.89 -2.00
C ARG A 238 -16.91 5.15 -2.25
N PRO A 239 -17.81 5.13 -1.24
CA PRO A 239 -19.20 5.55 -1.43
C PRO A 239 -19.33 6.99 -1.93
N TYR A 240 -18.55 7.92 -1.40
CA TYR A 240 -18.51 9.30 -1.89
C TYR A 240 -18.23 9.35 -3.40
N LEU A 241 -17.17 8.68 -3.87
CA LEU A 241 -16.86 8.65 -5.30
C LEU A 241 -17.98 8.02 -6.13
N ARG A 242 -18.45 6.84 -5.72
CA ARG A 242 -19.34 6.02 -6.54
C ARG A 242 -20.81 6.43 -6.46
N LYS A 243 -21.31 6.76 -5.25
CA LYS A 243 -22.72 7.07 -5.02
C LYS A 243 -23.02 8.57 -5.12
N GLU A 244 -22.14 9.42 -4.57
CA GLU A 244 -22.40 10.87 -4.55
C GLU A 244 -21.87 11.56 -5.81
N ARG A 245 -20.67 11.17 -6.29
CA ARG A 245 -20.05 11.74 -7.49
C ARG A 245 -20.33 10.96 -8.77
N GLY A 246 -20.88 9.75 -8.67
CA GLY A 246 -21.25 8.95 -9.83
C GLY A 246 -20.04 8.43 -10.64
N VAL A 247 -18.86 8.33 -10.03
CA VAL A 247 -17.66 7.87 -10.72
C VAL A 247 -17.74 6.36 -10.93
N ASP A 248 -17.63 5.92 -12.17
CA ASP A 248 -17.65 4.51 -12.55
C ASP A 248 -16.52 3.71 -11.86
N ALA A 249 -16.77 2.43 -11.55
CA ALA A 249 -15.82 1.55 -10.89
C ALA A 249 -14.47 1.44 -11.64
N LYS A 250 -14.52 1.45 -12.98
CA LYS A 250 -13.33 1.39 -13.85
C LYS A 250 -12.41 2.60 -13.71
N TRP A 251 -12.94 3.74 -13.26
CA TRP A 251 -12.20 4.97 -13.03
C TRP A 251 -11.77 5.15 -11.57
N THR A 252 -12.00 4.14 -10.72
CA THR A 252 -11.67 4.22 -9.30
C THR A 252 -10.79 3.06 -8.87
N SER A 253 -9.61 3.36 -8.33
CA SER A 253 -8.81 2.41 -7.55
C SER A 253 -8.91 2.79 -6.08
N VAL A 254 -9.70 2.02 -5.32
CA VAL A 254 -9.87 2.24 -3.88
C VAL A 254 -9.47 0.98 -3.13
N SER A 255 -8.43 1.06 -2.30
CA SER A 255 -7.88 -0.11 -1.61
C SER A 255 -7.54 0.18 -0.16
N GLY A 256 -8.14 -0.60 0.75
CA GLY A 256 -7.71 -0.66 2.14
C GLY A 256 -6.40 -1.43 2.26
N TYR A 257 -5.37 -0.77 2.77
CA TYR A 257 -4.04 -1.35 2.98
C TYR A 257 -3.90 -1.92 4.39
N TRP A 258 -4.53 -1.29 5.35
CA TRP A 258 -4.55 -1.68 6.74
C TRP A 258 -5.87 -1.30 7.41
N ARG A 259 -6.10 -1.79 8.61
CA ARG A 259 -7.29 -1.47 9.41
C ARG A 259 -6.87 -1.25 10.86
N ARG A 260 -7.17 -0.08 11.41
CA ARG A 260 -6.91 0.23 12.81
C ARG A 260 -7.49 -0.83 13.75
N GLY A 261 -6.69 -1.29 14.71
CA GLY A 261 -7.07 -2.32 15.67
C GLY A 261 -7.15 -3.74 15.12
N ARG A 262 -6.67 -4.00 13.88
CA ARG A 262 -6.62 -5.34 13.29
C ARG A 262 -5.22 -5.73 12.86
N THR A 263 -4.91 -7.02 12.98
CA THR A 263 -3.75 -7.62 12.32
C THR A 263 -4.05 -7.84 10.83
N GLU A 264 -3.03 -8.12 10.01
CA GLU A 264 -3.23 -8.43 8.60
C GLU A 264 -4.17 -9.63 8.39
N GLU A 265 -4.10 -10.64 9.26
CA GLU A 265 -4.93 -11.85 9.20
C GLU A 265 -6.40 -11.50 9.45
N THR A 266 -6.70 -10.77 10.53
CA THR A 266 -8.06 -10.35 10.87
C THR A 266 -8.59 -9.28 9.91
N PHE A 267 -7.72 -8.48 9.32
CA PHE A 267 -8.08 -7.54 8.27
C PHE A 267 -8.43 -8.24 6.95
N ARG A 268 -7.71 -9.29 6.58
CA ARG A 268 -8.03 -10.12 5.40
C ARG A 268 -9.41 -10.78 5.52
N GLN A 269 -9.71 -11.33 6.70
CA GLN A 269 -11.03 -11.89 6.99
C GLN A 269 -12.12 -10.83 6.84
N TRP A 270 -11.93 -9.67 7.46
CA TRP A 270 -12.88 -8.56 7.37
C TRP A 270 -13.09 -8.08 5.90
N LYS A 271 -12.04 -8.01 5.07
CA LYS A 271 -12.19 -7.69 3.64
C LYS A 271 -13.03 -8.72 2.88
N ALA A 272 -12.88 -10.00 3.20
CA ALA A 272 -13.68 -11.05 2.60
C ALA A 272 -15.16 -10.96 3.01
N GLU A 273 -15.44 -10.67 4.27
CA GLU A 273 -16.79 -10.45 4.79
C GLU A 273 -17.46 -9.24 4.11
N LEU A 274 -16.72 -8.13 3.99
CA LEU A 274 -17.19 -6.91 3.30
C LEU A 274 -17.54 -7.19 1.83
N ALA A 275 -16.67 -7.88 1.09
CA ALA A 275 -16.90 -8.22 -0.30
C ALA A 275 -18.13 -9.13 -0.49
N GLN A 276 -18.38 -10.04 0.44
CA GLN A 276 -19.57 -10.89 0.45
C GLN A 276 -20.85 -10.06 0.69
N ALA A 277 -20.82 -9.14 1.65
CA ALA A 277 -21.95 -8.26 1.94
C ALA A 277 -22.30 -7.37 0.74
N GLU A 278 -21.32 -6.77 0.09
CA GLU A 278 -21.50 -5.93 -1.10
C GLU A 278 -22.07 -6.71 -2.29
N SER A 279 -21.60 -7.95 -2.49
CA SER A 279 -22.13 -8.83 -3.54
C SER A 279 -23.60 -9.20 -3.30
N ALA A 280 -23.99 -9.41 -2.03
CA ALA A 280 -25.37 -9.70 -1.65
C ALA A 280 -26.30 -8.48 -1.85
N GLU A 281 -25.83 -7.26 -1.54
CA GLU A 281 -26.59 -6.03 -1.79
C GLU A 281 -26.82 -5.80 -3.28
N THR A 282 -25.79 -6.00 -4.11
CA THR A 282 -25.89 -5.85 -5.57
C THR A 282 -26.91 -6.83 -6.15
N ALA A 283 -26.86 -8.10 -5.76
CA ALA A 283 -27.81 -9.12 -6.20
C ALA A 283 -29.26 -8.81 -5.76
N SER A 284 -29.45 -8.18 -4.61
CA SER A 284 -30.77 -7.81 -4.08
C SER A 284 -31.38 -6.59 -4.81
N THR A 285 -30.54 -5.71 -5.36
CA THR A 285 -30.98 -4.54 -6.14
C THR A 285 -31.31 -4.88 -7.59
N GLU A 286 -30.61 -5.84 -8.19
CA GLU A 286 -30.89 -6.32 -9.55
C GLU A 286 -32.09 -7.25 -9.64
N GLY A 287 -32.54 -7.83 -8.53
CA GLY A 287 -33.71 -8.74 -8.44
C GLY A 287 -35.05 -8.09 -8.09
N ARG A 288 -35.14 -6.75 -8.04
CA ARG A 288 -36.42 -6.05 -7.85
C ARG A 288 -37.02 -5.69 -9.22
N PRO A 289 -38.23 -6.22 -9.55
CA PRO A 289 -38.90 -5.97 -10.82
C PRO A 289 -39.38 -4.53 -10.96
#